data_0b43ddc6b9e3ff8074e089bb43d21741
#
_entry.id   0b43ddc6b9e3ff8074e089bb43d21741
#
_cell.length_a   1.000
_cell.length_b   1.000
_cell.length_c   1.000
_cell.angle_alpha   90.00
_cell.angle_beta   90.00
_cell.angle_gamma   90.00
#
_symmetry.space_group_name_H-M   'P 1'
#
loop_
_entity.id
_entity.type
_entity.pdbx_description
1 polymer ?
#
loop_
_entity_poly.entity_id
_entity_poly.type
_entity_poly.pdbx_seq_one_letter_code
_entity_poly.pdbx_strand_id
1 'polypeptide(L)'
;MTSSTDRPRRALVTGASSGIGAATVRRLRADGWDVVATARRGDRLAALAQETGADTVVADVTQDDDVAALLAHVQETGGLDAVVNNAGGALGQDTVEDADLDGWRTMYELNVLGTLRVTKGALPLLRASGAGDVLVVTSTAAHGAYPGGAGYTGVKHAERMLATTLRWELVGEPIRVIEIAPGAVATEEFSLVRFAGDAERAAKVYEGYQPLVADDVADTIAWTLSRPAHVNVDLLVVRPRAQANNTTTARTGV
;
A
#
# COMPACT_ATOMS: atom_id res chain seq x y z
N MET A 1 -3.29 -16.52 -28.06
CA MET A 1 -1.88 -16.16 -28.31
C MET A 1 -1.25 -15.90 -26.95
N THR A 2 -0.47 -16.82 -26.45
CA THR A 2 0.24 -16.70 -25.18
C THR A 2 1.47 -15.85 -25.43
N SER A 3 1.41 -14.56 -25.09
CA SER A 3 2.62 -13.77 -24.91
C SER A 3 3.26 -14.20 -23.58
N SER A 4 3.99 -15.29 -23.61
CA SER A 4 4.95 -15.62 -22.56
C SER A 4 6.12 -14.68 -22.79
N THR A 5 6.15 -13.57 -22.06
CA THR A 5 7.42 -12.86 -21.86
C THR A 5 8.29 -13.81 -21.04
N ASP A 6 9.44 -14.18 -21.58
CA ASP A 6 10.40 -15.16 -21.00
C ASP A 6 11.09 -14.58 -19.72
N ARG A 7 10.62 -13.43 -19.22
CA ARG A 7 11.12 -12.75 -18.03
C ARG A 7 10.12 -12.85 -16.85
N PRO A 8 10.61 -12.87 -15.61
CA PRO A 8 9.77 -12.70 -14.43
C PRO A 8 8.92 -11.43 -14.53
N ARG A 9 7.69 -11.46 -14.00
CA ARG A 9 6.89 -10.25 -13.83
C ARG A 9 7.59 -9.32 -12.84
N ARG A 10 7.49 -8.01 -13.08
CA ARG A 10 8.17 -7.01 -12.27
C ARG A 10 7.20 -6.08 -11.55
N ALA A 11 7.38 -5.92 -10.24
CA ALA A 11 6.56 -5.07 -9.38
C ALA A 11 7.37 -3.92 -8.77
N LEU A 12 6.78 -2.72 -8.74
CA LEU A 12 7.23 -1.61 -7.90
C LEU A 12 6.40 -1.60 -6.60
N VAL A 13 7.06 -1.65 -5.44
CA VAL A 13 6.41 -1.59 -4.13
C VAL A 13 6.84 -0.33 -3.40
N THR A 14 5.89 0.57 -3.10
CA THR A 14 6.16 1.78 -2.32
C THR A 14 5.98 1.55 -0.82
N GLY A 15 6.68 2.35 0.02
CA GLY A 15 6.64 2.16 1.47
C GLY A 15 7.29 0.85 1.94
N ALA A 16 8.27 0.34 1.18
CA ALA A 16 8.84 -0.99 1.36
C ALA A 16 9.82 -1.13 2.55
N SER A 17 10.10 -0.07 3.30
CA SER A 17 11.09 -0.12 4.40
C SER A 17 10.59 -0.79 5.68
N SER A 18 9.29 -1.12 5.79
CA SER A 18 8.70 -1.79 6.96
C SER A 18 7.30 -2.35 6.66
N GLY A 19 6.74 -3.07 7.62
CA GLY A 19 5.34 -3.50 7.66
C GLY A 19 4.88 -4.21 6.39
N ILE A 20 3.70 -3.86 5.91
CA ILE A 20 3.05 -4.49 4.75
C ILE A 20 3.92 -4.40 3.49
N GLY A 21 4.57 -3.25 3.26
CA GLY A 21 5.44 -3.06 2.08
C GLY A 21 6.62 -4.02 2.07
N ALA A 22 7.35 -4.14 3.18
CA ALA A 22 8.48 -5.06 3.29
C ALA A 22 8.03 -6.53 3.17
N ALA A 23 6.92 -6.91 3.81
CA ALA A 23 6.33 -8.23 3.70
C ALA A 23 5.90 -8.55 2.25
N THR A 24 5.33 -7.56 1.54
CA THR A 24 4.96 -7.69 0.11
C THR A 24 6.18 -7.95 -0.76
N VAL A 25 7.30 -7.23 -0.53
CA VAL A 25 8.55 -7.47 -1.26
C VAL A 25 9.03 -8.91 -1.05
N ARG A 26 9.10 -9.37 0.21
CA ARG A 26 9.50 -10.75 0.54
C ARG A 26 8.62 -11.78 -0.17
N ARG A 27 7.31 -11.59 -0.09
CA ARG A 27 6.35 -12.51 -0.68
C ARG A 27 6.45 -12.55 -2.20
N LEU A 28 6.48 -11.41 -2.88
CA LEU A 28 6.59 -11.37 -4.34
C LEU A 28 7.93 -11.95 -4.84
N ARG A 29 9.05 -11.67 -4.13
CA ARG A 29 10.33 -12.29 -4.44
C ARG A 29 10.30 -13.81 -4.29
N ALA A 30 9.67 -14.32 -3.23
CA ALA A 30 9.47 -15.77 -3.03
C ALA A 30 8.60 -16.41 -4.12
N ASP A 31 7.62 -15.67 -4.66
CA ASP A 31 6.76 -16.11 -5.76
C ASP A 31 7.43 -15.94 -7.15
N GLY A 32 8.71 -15.55 -7.21
CA GLY A 32 9.50 -15.44 -8.44
C GLY A 32 9.34 -14.13 -9.20
N TRP A 33 8.76 -13.11 -8.59
CA TRP A 33 8.71 -11.78 -9.19
C TRP A 33 10.06 -11.07 -9.09
N ASP A 34 10.35 -10.23 -10.08
CA ASP A 34 11.35 -9.18 -9.94
C ASP A 34 10.71 -7.99 -9.22
N VAL A 35 11.42 -7.39 -8.23
CA VAL A 35 10.81 -6.34 -7.40
C VAL A 35 11.74 -5.15 -7.26
N VAL A 36 11.21 -3.96 -7.55
CA VAL A 36 11.80 -2.68 -7.18
C VAL A 36 11.11 -2.21 -5.90
N ALA A 37 11.86 -2.10 -4.81
CA ALA A 37 11.37 -1.65 -3.52
C ALA A 37 11.79 -0.20 -3.27
N THR A 38 10.83 0.67 -2.92
CA THR A 38 11.13 2.08 -2.66
C THR A 38 10.59 2.56 -1.33
N ALA A 39 11.37 3.39 -0.65
CA ALA A 39 11.03 4.11 0.56
C ALA A 39 12.09 5.20 0.85
N ARG A 40 11.85 6.01 1.88
CA ARG A 40 12.79 7.07 2.30
C ARG A 40 14.01 6.55 3.08
N ARG A 41 13.90 5.39 3.76
CA ARG A 41 14.94 4.86 4.65
C ARG A 41 15.85 3.90 3.90
N GLY A 42 16.98 4.42 3.46
CA GLY A 42 17.96 3.67 2.66
C GLY A 42 18.59 2.49 3.41
N ASP A 43 18.86 2.63 4.71
CA ASP A 43 19.40 1.57 5.55
C ASP A 43 18.50 0.34 5.62
N ARG A 44 17.19 0.55 5.80
CA ARG A 44 16.19 -0.53 5.83
C ARG A 44 15.97 -1.16 4.44
N LEU A 45 16.01 -0.35 3.39
CA LEU A 45 15.96 -0.86 2.01
C LEU A 45 17.19 -1.72 1.71
N ALA A 46 18.38 -1.31 2.12
CA ALA A 46 19.61 -2.08 1.94
C ALA A 46 19.55 -3.44 2.66
N ALA A 47 19.02 -3.48 3.89
CA ALA A 47 18.80 -4.72 4.61
C ALA A 47 17.78 -5.64 3.89
N LEU A 48 16.68 -5.08 3.39
CA LEU A 48 15.68 -5.82 2.62
C LEU A 48 16.24 -6.36 1.30
N ALA A 49 17.09 -5.57 0.62
CA ALA A 49 17.80 -6.00 -0.59
C ALA A 49 18.74 -7.19 -0.32
N GLN A 50 19.50 -7.14 0.79
CA GLN A 50 20.37 -8.25 1.19
C GLN A 50 19.58 -9.52 1.49
N GLU A 51 18.41 -9.40 2.11
CA GLU A 51 17.55 -10.52 2.46
C GLU A 51 16.89 -11.15 1.24
N THR A 52 16.39 -10.32 0.31
CA THR A 52 15.45 -10.78 -0.74
C THR A 52 16.02 -10.76 -2.15
N GLY A 53 17.13 -10.07 -2.37
CA GLY A 53 17.65 -9.77 -3.70
C GLY A 53 16.78 -8.79 -4.50
N ALA A 54 15.90 -8.02 -3.84
CA ALA A 54 15.13 -6.98 -4.51
C ALA A 54 16.03 -5.81 -4.92
N ASP A 55 15.72 -5.19 -6.06
CA ASP A 55 16.27 -3.89 -6.45
C ASP A 55 15.70 -2.80 -5.54
N THR A 56 16.50 -1.80 -5.17
CA THR A 56 16.03 -0.78 -4.21
C THR A 56 16.39 0.63 -4.65
N VAL A 57 15.42 1.53 -4.53
CA VAL A 57 15.59 2.95 -4.82
C VAL A 57 15.09 3.77 -3.64
N VAL A 58 15.95 4.64 -3.10
CA VAL A 58 15.53 5.60 -2.07
C VAL A 58 14.77 6.73 -2.74
N ALA A 59 13.50 6.90 -2.38
CA ALA A 59 12.67 7.99 -2.89
C ALA A 59 11.56 8.35 -1.89
N ASP A 60 11.19 9.62 -1.87
CA ASP A 60 10.00 10.13 -1.19
C ASP A 60 8.88 10.34 -2.21
N VAL A 61 7.79 9.58 -2.08
CA VAL A 61 6.64 9.66 -3.00
C VAL A 61 5.92 11.01 -2.95
N THR A 62 6.26 11.87 -1.98
CA THR A 62 5.74 13.23 -1.91
C THR A 62 6.54 14.23 -2.76
N GLN A 63 7.68 13.82 -3.32
CA GLN A 63 8.56 14.65 -4.13
C GLN A 63 8.49 14.24 -5.60
N ASP A 64 8.17 15.20 -6.49
CA ASP A 64 8.01 14.95 -7.92
C ASP A 64 9.31 14.44 -8.57
N ASP A 65 10.46 15.04 -8.20
CA ASP A 65 11.78 14.67 -8.74
C ASP A 65 12.20 13.26 -8.32
N ASP A 66 11.93 12.87 -7.06
CA ASP A 66 12.23 11.53 -6.56
C ASP A 66 11.40 10.47 -7.30
N VAL A 67 10.11 10.74 -7.52
CA VAL A 67 9.22 9.83 -8.26
C VAL A 67 9.64 9.74 -9.73
N ALA A 68 10.04 10.86 -10.35
CA ALA A 68 10.55 10.85 -11.72
C ALA A 68 11.83 10.00 -11.84
N ALA A 69 12.79 10.17 -10.94
CA ALA A 69 14.03 9.39 -10.91
C ALA A 69 13.76 7.89 -10.66
N LEU A 70 12.85 7.56 -9.73
CA LEU A 70 12.42 6.19 -9.46
C LEU A 70 11.85 5.52 -10.71
N LEU A 71 10.95 6.19 -11.42
CA LEU A 71 10.31 5.63 -12.62
C LEU A 71 11.27 5.53 -13.81
N ALA A 72 12.21 6.45 -13.94
CA ALA A 72 13.30 6.35 -14.92
C ALA A 72 14.15 5.08 -14.64
N HIS A 73 14.56 4.87 -13.39
CA HIS A 73 15.27 3.65 -12.98
C HIS A 73 14.47 2.37 -13.30
N VAL A 74 13.16 2.35 -12.97
CA VAL A 74 12.27 1.22 -13.30
C VAL A 74 12.23 0.95 -14.80
N GLN A 75 12.15 2.00 -15.61
CA GLN A 75 12.14 1.89 -17.08
C GLN A 75 13.45 1.33 -17.61
N GLU A 76 14.59 1.87 -17.17
CA GLU A 76 15.93 1.50 -17.62
C GLU A 76 16.31 0.07 -17.24
N THR A 77 15.80 -0.41 -16.12
CA THR A 77 16.16 -1.73 -15.57
C THR A 77 15.18 -2.85 -15.90
N GLY A 78 14.15 -2.61 -16.75
CA GLY A 78 13.31 -3.72 -17.25
C GLY A 78 11.81 -3.47 -17.37
N GLY A 79 11.33 -2.25 -17.11
CA GLY A 79 9.91 -1.90 -17.20
C GLY A 79 9.10 -2.33 -15.98
N LEU A 80 7.76 -2.40 -16.11
CA LEU A 80 6.86 -2.60 -14.99
C LEU A 80 5.61 -3.39 -15.38
N ASP A 81 5.29 -4.43 -14.60
CA ASP A 81 4.05 -5.20 -14.75
C ASP A 81 3.04 -4.91 -13.63
N ALA A 82 3.50 -4.44 -12.45
CA ALA A 82 2.62 -4.07 -11.36
C ALA A 82 3.18 -2.91 -10.53
N VAL A 83 2.32 -2.00 -10.08
CA VAL A 83 2.62 -1.04 -9.02
C VAL A 83 1.78 -1.34 -7.79
N VAL A 84 2.43 -1.49 -6.63
CA VAL A 84 1.79 -1.62 -5.32
C VAL A 84 1.97 -0.32 -4.57
N ASN A 85 0.94 0.54 -4.61
CA ASN A 85 0.88 1.76 -3.83
C ASN A 85 0.53 1.41 -2.39
N ASN A 86 1.57 1.22 -1.57
CA ASN A 86 1.46 0.90 -0.16
C ASN A 86 1.98 2.03 0.75
N ALA A 87 2.80 2.94 0.22
CA ALA A 87 3.26 4.09 1.00
C ALA A 87 2.09 4.91 1.52
N GLY A 88 2.03 5.06 2.83
CA GLY A 88 0.95 5.77 3.51
C GLY A 88 1.12 5.72 5.02
N GLY A 89 0.25 6.42 5.73
CA GLY A 89 0.30 6.45 7.19
C GLY A 89 -0.84 7.27 7.79
N ALA A 90 -0.95 7.22 9.10
CA ALA A 90 -1.90 7.97 9.90
C ALA A 90 -1.17 8.83 10.92
N LEU A 91 -1.67 10.04 11.17
CA LEU A 91 -1.20 10.94 12.21
C LEU A 91 -2.40 11.32 13.10
N GLY A 92 -2.21 11.21 14.41
CA GLY A 92 -3.20 11.58 15.40
C GLY A 92 -4.48 10.71 15.42
N GLN A 93 -5.32 11.02 16.39
CA GLN A 93 -6.68 10.49 16.53
C GLN A 93 -7.51 11.53 17.29
N ASP A 94 -7.49 12.76 16.79
CA ASP A 94 -8.12 13.90 17.41
C ASP A 94 -9.56 14.06 16.92
N THR A 95 -10.40 14.71 17.71
CA THR A 95 -11.74 15.11 17.25
C THR A 95 -11.62 16.13 16.14
N VAL A 96 -12.70 16.39 15.40
CA VAL A 96 -12.69 17.43 14.36
C VAL A 96 -12.45 18.81 14.96
N GLU A 97 -12.91 19.05 16.18
CA GLU A 97 -12.73 20.31 16.91
C GLU A 97 -11.25 20.58 17.22
N ASP A 98 -10.49 19.53 17.57
CA ASP A 98 -9.08 19.62 17.97
C ASP A 98 -8.11 19.26 16.83
N ALA A 99 -8.60 19.21 15.57
CA ALA A 99 -7.85 18.67 14.45
C ALA A 99 -6.58 19.47 14.12
N ASP A 100 -5.45 18.77 14.03
CA ASP A 100 -4.19 19.32 13.49
C ASP A 100 -4.25 19.40 11.96
N LEU A 101 -4.40 20.60 11.42
CA LEU A 101 -4.48 20.83 9.97
C LEU A 101 -3.19 20.49 9.23
N ASP A 102 -2.03 20.62 9.86
CA ASP A 102 -0.75 20.29 9.22
C ASP A 102 -0.53 18.77 9.17
N GLY A 103 -0.97 18.05 10.20
CA GLY A 103 -1.06 16.61 10.16
C GLY A 103 -2.00 16.10 9.06
N TRP A 104 -3.15 16.76 8.85
CA TRP A 104 -4.08 16.43 7.77
C TRP A 104 -3.48 16.68 6.38
N ARG A 105 -2.79 17.80 6.17
CA ARG A 105 -2.07 18.10 4.92
C ARG A 105 -1.00 17.05 4.64
N THR A 106 -0.23 16.71 5.66
CA THR A 106 0.82 15.67 5.57
C THR A 106 0.24 14.31 5.19
N MET A 107 -0.87 13.91 5.83
CA MET A 107 -1.57 12.66 5.48
C MET A 107 -2.11 12.69 4.05
N TYR A 108 -2.68 13.82 3.61
CA TYR A 108 -3.22 13.95 2.23
C TYR A 108 -2.08 13.89 1.20
N GLU A 109 -1.00 14.61 1.45
CA GLU A 109 0.18 14.63 0.57
C GLU A 109 0.78 13.22 0.40
N LEU A 110 0.96 12.49 1.51
CA LEU A 110 1.55 11.16 1.48
C LEU A 110 0.60 10.12 0.86
N ASN A 111 -0.64 10.00 1.38
CA ASN A 111 -1.53 8.92 1.00
C ASN A 111 -2.19 9.15 -0.37
N VAL A 112 -2.63 10.39 -0.65
CA VAL A 112 -3.42 10.68 -1.85
C VAL A 112 -2.53 11.15 -3.00
N LEU A 113 -1.79 12.24 -2.79
CA LEU A 113 -0.96 12.81 -3.85
C LEU A 113 0.26 11.93 -4.16
N GLY A 114 0.87 11.30 -3.15
CA GLY A 114 1.93 10.33 -3.36
C GLY A 114 1.48 9.13 -4.20
N THR A 115 0.33 8.53 -3.86
CA THR A 115 -0.29 7.47 -4.67
C THR A 115 -0.60 7.94 -6.10
N LEU A 116 -1.12 9.15 -6.26
CA LEU A 116 -1.43 9.71 -7.58
C LEU A 116 -0.16 9.91 -8.41
N ARG A 117 0.92 10.50 -7.84
CA ARG A 117 2.20 10.72 -8.55
C ARG A 117 2.77 9.43 -9.09
N VAL A 118 2.92 8.44 -8.21
CA VAL A 118 3.48 7.14 -8.58
C VAL A 118 2.60 6.47 -9.63
N THR A 119 1.29 6.41 -9.42
CA THR A 119 0.35 5.78 -10.36
C THR A 119 0.40 6.46 -11.72
N LYS A 120 0.26 7.79 -11.77
CA LYS A 120 0.29 8.57 -13.02
C LYS A 120 1.56 8.31 -13.82
N GLY A 121 2.71 8.32 -13.17
CA GLY A 121 3.99 8.09 -13.84
C GLY A 121 4.21 6.62 -14.23
N ALA A 122 3.63 5.65 -13.52
CA ALA A 122 3.71 4.23 -13.83
C ALA A 122 2.82 3.79 -15.01
N LEU A 123 1.71 4.48 -15.29
CA LEU A 123 0.75 4.08 -16.33
C LEU A 123 1.38 3.82 -17.71
N PRO A 124 2.31 4.63 -18.24
CA PRO A 124 2.95 4.35 -19.52
C PRO A 124 3.72 3.01 -19.52
N LEU A 125 4.40 2.70 -18.43
CA LEU A 125 5.17 1.45 -18.26
C LEU A 125 4.23 0.24 -18.17
N LEU A 126 3.13 0.37 -17.43
CA LEU A 126 2.11 -0.66 -17.28
C LEU A 126 1.38 -0.94 -18.62
N ARG A 127 1.12 0.09 -19.43
CA ARG A 127 0.59 -0.10 -20.78
C ARG A 127 1.56 -0.86 -21.66
N ALA A 128 2.85 -0.53 -21.59
CA ALA A 128 3.89 -1.17 -22.37
C ALA A 128 4.07 -2.66 -22.03
N SER A 129 3.72 -3.08 -20.83
CA SER A 129 3.75 -4.50 -20.43
C SER A 129 2.68 -5.34 -21.10
N GLY A 130 1.57 -4.75 -21.53
CA GLY A 130 0.42 -5.44 -22.11
C GLY A 130 -0.45 -6.22 -21.11
N ALA A 131 -0.09 -6.24 -19.81
CA ALA A 131 -0.85 -6.88 -18.74
C ALA A 131 -0.52 -6.23 -17.37
N GLY A 132 -0.76 -4.92 -17.27
CA GLY A 132 -0.39 -4.10 -16.12
C GLY A 132 -1.36 -4.24 -14.94
N ASP A 133 -0.84 -4.02 -13.71
CA ASP A 133 -1.62 -3.96 -12.48
C ASP A 133 -1.33 -2.67 -11.71
N VAL A 134 -2.38 -1.94 -11.34
CA VAL A 134 -2.34 -0.88 -10.32
C VAL A 134 -3.02 -1.42 -9.08
N LEU A 135 -2.27 -1.62 -8.00
CA LEU A 135 -2.79 -2.04 -6.70
C LEU A 135 -2.62 -0.90 -5.69
N VAL A 136 -3.69 -0.59 -4.98
CA VAL A 136 -3.70 0.43 -3.92
C VAL A 136 -4.05 -0.22 -2.60
N VAL A 137 -3.18 -0.07 -1.61
CA VAL A 137 -3.42 -0.51 -0.23
C VAL A 137 -4.11 0.63 0.52
N THR A 138 -5.44 0.57 0.56
CA THR A 138 -6.24 1.54 1.30
C THR A 138 -6.36 1.17 2.79
N SER A 139 -7.55 0.99 3.30
CA SER A 139 -7.88 0.54 4.65
C SER A 139 -9.38 0.30 4.75
N THR A 140 -9.84 -0.45 5.74
CA THR A 140 -11.26 -0.42 6.14
C THR A 140 -11.73 0.98 6.53
N ALA A 141 -10.83 1.90 6.87
CA ALA A 141 -11.10 3.33 7.06
C ALA A 141 -11.56 4.04 5.77
N ALA A 142 -11.33 3.46 4.59
CA ALA A 142 -11.86 3.95 3.31
C ALA A 142 -13.35 3.57 3.08
N HIS A 143 -13.91 2.76 3.97
CA HIS A 143 -15.27 2.21 3.85
C HIS A 143 -16.15 2.48 5.07
N GLY A 144 -15.69 3.31 6.01
CA GLY A 144 -16.44 3.67 7.20
C GLY A 144 -15.67 4.66 8.07
N ALA A 145 -16.39 5.31 8.98
CA ALA A 145 -15.84 6.30 9.88
C ALA A 145 -15.76 5.77 11.33
N TYR A 146 -15.01 6.45 12.17
CA TYR A 146 -14.94 6.23 13.60
C TYR A 146 -14.53 7.53 14.31
N PRO A 147 -14.90 7.72 15.60
CA PRO A 147 -14.52 8.91 16.35
C PRO A 147 -13.00 9.11 16.39
N GLY A 148 -12.54 10.34 16.19
CA GLY A 148 -11.11 10.67 16.11
C GLY A 148 -10.42 10.20 14.83
N GLY A 149 -11.14 9.60 13.89
CA GLY A 149 -10.58 9.09 12.65
C GLY A 149 -10.72 10.00 11.43
N ALA A 150 -11.32 11.19 11.57
CA ALA A 150 -11.76 12.00 10.43
C ALA A 150 -10.64 12.29 9.41
N GLY A 151 -9.44 12.66 9.86
CA GLY A 151 -8.30 12.90 8.96
C GLY A 151 -7.89 11.67 8.18
N TYR A 152 -7.66 10.55 8.88
CA TYR A 152 -7.25 9.30 8.23
C TYR A 152 -8.36 8.68 7.36
N THR A 153 -9.60 8.68 7.83
CA THR A 153 -10.73 8.17 7.01
C THR A 153 -10.93 9.04 5.77
N GLY A 154 -10.77 10.36 5.90
CA GLY A 154 -10.85 11.28 4.77
C GLY A 154 -9.84 10.96 3.66
N VAL A 155 -8.57 10.81 4.01
CA VAL A 155 -7.52 10.49 3.02
C VAL A 155 -7.71 9.09 2.42
N LYS A 156 -8.12 8.10 3.20
CA LYS A 156 -8.35 6.74 2.70
C LYS A 156 -9.60 6.64 1.81
N HIS A 157 -10.65 7.43 2.07
CA HIS A 157 -11.77 7.58 1.13
C HIS A 157 -11.32 8.24 -0.19
N ALA A 158 -10.46 9.27 -0.13
CA ALA A 158 -9.93 9.91 -1.33
C ALA A 158 -9.07 8.92 -2.16
N GLU A 159 -8.21 8.16 -1.52
CA GLU A 159 -7.40 7.10 -2.15
C GLU A 159 -8.26 6.02 -2.83
N ARG A 160 -9.32 5.57 -2.14
CA ARG A 160 -10.31 4.66 -2.71
C ARG A 160 -10.98 5.24 -3.95
N MET A 161 -11.40 6.51 -3.91
CA MET A 161 -12.04 7.15 -5.06
C MET A 161 -11.07 7.32 -6.23
N LEU A 162 -9.79 7.57 -5.97
CA LEU A 162 -8.76 7.56 -7.00
C LEU A 162 -8.72 6.19 -7.71
N ALA A 163 -8.62 5.10 -6.96
CA ALA A 163 -8.59 3.75 -7.53
C ALA A 163 -9.89 3.41 -8.29
N THR A 164 -11.05 3.78 -7.72
CA THR A 164 -12.35 3.53 -8.35
C THR A 164 -12.51 4.27 -9.67
N THR A 165 -12.16 5.57 -9.70
CA THR A 165 -12.25 6.41 -10.90
C THR A 165 -11.26 5.94 -11.96
N LEU A 166 -10.02 5.65 -11.57
CA LEU A 166 -9.00 5.13 -12.48
C LEU A 166 -9.45 3.84 -13.18
N ARG A 167 -10.15 2.94 -12.47
CA ARG A 167 -10.71 1.71 -13.06
C ARG A 167 -11.70 2.01 -14.18
N TRP A 168 -12.52 3.06 -14.03
CA TRP A 168 -13.47 3.47 -15.07
C TRP A 168 -12.77 4.12 -16.27
N GLU A 169 -11.74 4.93 -16.01
CA GLU A 169 -10.95 5.61 -17.04
C GLU A 169 -10.15 4.62 -17.90
N LEU A 170 -9.70 3.50 -17.32
CA LEU A 170 -8.89 2.48 -17.99
C LEU A 170 -9.70 1.32 -18.58
N VAL A 171 -11.03 1.43 -18.63
CA VAL A 171 -11.86 0.38 -19.26
C VAL A 171 -11.44 0.13 -20.70
N GLY A 172 -11.14 -1.13 -21.02
CA GLY A 172 -10.64 -1.55 -22.35
C GLY A 172 -9.13 -1.50 -22.51
N GLU A 173 -8.40 -0.94 -21.55
CA GLU A 173 -6.93 -1.02 -21.50
C GLU A 173 -6.46 -2.33 -20.84
N PRO A 174 -5.24 -2.81 -21.15
CA PRO A 174 -4.70 -4.03 -20.55
C PRO A 174 -4.17 -3.78 -19.13
N ILE A 175 -4.94 -3.10 -18.30
CA ILE A 175 -4.57 -2.71 -16.92
C ILE A 175 -5.71 -3.06 -15.97
N ARG A 176 -5.37 -3.79 -14.90
CA ARG A 176 -6.27 -4.04 -13.77
C ARG A 176 -6.04 -2.99 -12.69
N VAL A 177 -7.11 -2.55 -12.02
CA VAL A 177 -7.03 -1.65 -10.85
C VAL A 177 -7.64 -2.35 -9.66
N ILE A 178 -6.83 -2.61 -8.64
CA ILE A 178 -7.11 -3.46 -7.49
C ILE A 178 -7.03 -2.62 -6.22
N GLU A 179 -8.01 -2.75 -5.35
CA GLU A 179 -8.00 -2.16 -4.00
C GLU A 179 -7.90 -3.27 -2.96
N ILE A 180 -6.92 -3.17 -2.06
CA ILE A 180 -6.84 -4.00 -0.86
C ILE A 180 -7.11 -3.09 0.34
N ALA A 181 -8.13 -3.44 1.14
CA ALA A 181 -8.58 -2.67 2.30
C ALA A 181 -8.39 -3.45 3.61
N PRO A 182 -7.19 -3.40 4.23
CA PRO A 182 -6.92 -4.07 5.49
C PRO A 182 -7.68 -3.44 6.66
N GLY A 183 -8.08 -4.27 7.62
CA GLY A 183 -8.51 -3.86 8.95
C GLY A 183 -7.32 -3.57 9.87
N ALA A 184 -7.42 -3.99 11.13
CA ALA A 184 -6.36 -3.79 12.11
C ALA A 184 -5.17 -4.73 11.83
N VAL A 185 -4.05 -4.18 11.41
CA VAL A 185 -2.78 -4.88 11.15
C VAL A 185 -1.75 -4.44 12.18
N ALA A 186 -1.24 -5.37 12.96
CA ALA A 186 -0.14 -5.10 13.88
C ALA A 186 1.17 -5.06 13.09
N THR A 187 1.62 -3.85 12.77
CA THR A 187 2.94 -3.58 12.21
C THR A 187 3.79 -2.83 13.22
N GLU A 188 5.10 -2.91 13.08
CA GLU A 188 6.06 -2.30 14.03
C GLU A 188 5.84 -0.79 14.24
N GLU A 189 5.38 -0.08 13.22
CA GLU A 189 5.46 1.38 13.18
C GLU A 189 4.13 2.11 13.05
N PHE A 190 3.12 1.52 12.42
CA PHE A 190 1.90 2.25 12.06
C PHE A 190 1.24 2.92 13.27
N SER A 191 0.98 2.16 14.34
CA SER A 191 0.37 2.71 15.55
C SER A 191 1.35 3.61 16.33
N LEU A 192 2.64 3.28 16.32
CA LEU A 192 3.66 4.07 16.99
C LEU A 192 3.81 5.47 16.34
N VAL A 193 3.87 5.53 15.03
CA VAL A 193 3.93 6.80 14.26
C VAL A 193 2.62 7.59 14.45
N ARG A 194 1.48 6.91 14.38
CA ARG A 194 0.16 7.52 14.56
C ARG A 194 0.04 8.24 15.92
N PHE A 195 0.60 7.69 16.96
CA PHE A 195 0.55 8.23 18.32
C PHE A 195 1.85 8.94 18.75
N ALA A 196 2.62 9.45 17.80
CA ALA A 196 3.83 10.23 18.03
C ALA A 196 4.84 9.55 18.97
N GLY A 197 4.97 8.22 18.90
CA GLY A 197 5.91 7.43 19.71
C GLY A 197 5.33 6.91 21.03
N ASP A 198 4.06 7.17 21.35
CA ASP A 198 3.39 6.61 22.54
C ASP A 198 3.18 5.08 22.37
N ALA A 199 4.15 4.32 22.90
CA ALA A 199 4.16 2.86 22.79
C ALA A 199 3.03 2.19 23.58
N GLU A 200 2.61 2.76 24.71
CA GLU A 200 1.51 2.22 25.51
C GLU A 200 0.18 2.34 24.77
N ARG A 201 -0.09 3.52 24.24
CA ARG A 201 -1.28 3.77 23.42
C ARG A 201 -1.28 2.92 22.14
N ALA A 202 -0.12 2.75 21.49
CA ALA A 202 0.04 1.92 20.31
C ALA A 202 -0.27 0.44 20.63
N ALA A 203 0.21 -0.10 21.75
CA ALA A 203 -0.03 -1.48 22.17
C ALA A 203 -1.51 -1.75 22.47
N LYS A 204 -2.21 -0.82 23.14
CA LYS A 204 -3.64 -0.93 23.47
C LYS A 204 -4.56 -1.13 22.25
N VAL A 205 -4.13 -0.70 21.05
CA VAL A 205 -4.90 -0.91 19.81
C VAL A 205 -5.18 -2.38 19.57
N TYR A 206 -4.23 -3.24 19.89
CA TYR A 206 -4.26 -4.68 19.58
C TYR A 206 -4.56 -5.57 20.79
N GLU A 207 -4.84 -4.98 21.95
CA GLU A 207 -5.09 -5.73 23.18
C GLU A 207 -6.40 -6.54 23.11
N GLY A 208 -6.36 -7.77 23.62
CA GLY A 208 -7.52 -8.64 23.76
C GLY A 208 -8.00 -9.35 22.49
N TYR A 209 -7.27 -9.27 21.38
CA TYR A 209 -7.56 -10.06 20.16
C TYR A 209 -6.30 -10.27 19.33
N GLN A 210 -6.37 -11.20 18.38
CA GLN A 210 -5.33 -11.40 17.40
C GLN A 210 -5.56 -10.49 16.19
N PRO A 211 -4.74 -9.46 15.96
CA PRO A 211 -4.80 -8.63 14.76
C PRO A 211 -4.26 -9.40 13.54
N LEU A 212 -4.42 -8.84 12.34
CA LEU A 212 -3.63 -9.25 11.19
C LEU A 212 -2.16 -8.89 11.41
N VAL A 213 -1.28 -9.63 10.77
CA VAL A 213 0.13 -9.28 10.60
C VAL A 213 0.41 -8.83 9.17
N ALA A 214 1.57 -8.25 8.93
CA ALA A 214 1.95 -7.75 7.61
C ALA A 214 1.90 -8.84 6.52
N ASP A 215 2.28 -10.06 6.88
CA ASP A 215 2.30 -11.20 5.97
C ASP A 215 0.90 -11.62 5.51
N ASP A 216 -0.13 -11.50 6.34
CA ASP A 216 -1.52 -11.79 5.93
C ASP A 216 -1.96 -10.86 4.79
N VAL A 217 -1.55 -9.58 4.85
CA VAL A 217 -1.87 -8.61 3.80
C VAL A 217 -1.01 -8.85 2.56
N ALA A 218 0.28 -9.15 2.74
CA ALA A 218 1.19 -9.46 1.64
C ALA A 218 0.73 -10.71 0.85
N ASP A 219 0.24 -11.75 1.55
CA ASP A 219 -0.35 -12.94 0.92
C ASP A 219 -1.57 -12.58 0.07
N THR A 220 -2.44 -11.72 0.59
CA THR A 220 -3.62 -11.23 -0.11
C THR A 220 -3.24 -10.42 -1.37
N ILE A 221 -2.22 -9.55 -1.28
CA ILE A 221 -1.68 -8.78 -2.41
C ILE A 221 -1.16 -9.75 -3.49
N ALA A 222 -0.29 -10.67 -3.12
CA ALA A 222 0.29 -11.65 -4.05
C ALA A 222 -0.79 -12.51 -4.72
N TRP A 223 -1.79 -12.95 -3.95
CA TRP A 223 -2.92 -13.70 -4.50
C TRP A 223 -3.69 -12.89 -5.55
N THR A 224 -4.01 -11.62 -5.32
CA THR A 224 -4.73 -10.81 -6.32
C THR A 224 -3.91 -10.59 -7.59
N LEU A 225 -2.60 -10.32 -7.45
CA LEU A 225 -1.70 -10.15 -8.58
C LEU A 225 -1.50 -11.44 -9.40
N SER A 226 -1.66 -12.63 -8.79
CA SER A 226 -1.55 -13.93 -9.46
C SER A 226 -2.80 -14.33 -10.25
N ARG A 227 -3.88 -13.55 -10.21
CA ARG A 227 -5.09 -13.89 -10.98
C ARG A 227 -4.84 -13.74 -12.49
N PRO A 228 -5.55 -14.52 -13.33
CA PRO A 228 -5.47 -14.37 -14.79
C PRO A 228 -5.74 -12.93 -15.22
N ALA A 229 -5.10 -12.45 -16.28
CA ALA A 229 -5.14 -11.05 -16.72
C ALA A 229 -6.57 -10.50 -16.97
N HIS A 230 -7.52 -11.35 -17.32
CA HIS A 230 -8.93 -10.96 -17.52
C HIS A 230 -9.74 -10.90 -16.23
N VAL A 231 -9.17 -11.27 -15.08
CA VAL A 231 -9.84 -11.26 -13.76
C VAL A 231 -9.35 -10.07 -12.96
N ASN A 232 -10.18 -9.04 -12.80
CA ASN A 232 -9.92 -7.94 -11.89
C ASN A 232 -10.58 -8.20 -10.53
N VAL A 233 -9.83 -8.09 -9.45
CA VAL A 233 -10.36 -8.08 -8.09
C VAL A 233 -10.51 -6.62 -7.69
N ASP A 234 -11.70 -6.05 -7.85
CA ASP A 234 -11.93 -4.63 -7.67
C ASP A 234 -11.64 -4.14 -6.26
N LEU A 235 -12.07 -4.93 -5.28
CA LEU A 235 -11.92 -4.65 -3.85
C LEU A 235 -11.82 -5.96 -3.09
N LEU A 236 -10.83 -6.04 -2.20
CA LEU A 236 -10.74 -7.11 -1.23
C LEU A 236 -10.54 -6.53 0.18
N VAL A 237 -11.52 -6.73 1.05
CA VAL A 237 -11.48 -6.29 2.44
C VAL A 237 -11.03 -7.45 3.32
N VAL A 238 -9.94 -7.25 4.07
CA VAL A 238 -9.35 -8.26 4.96
C VAL A 238 -9.33 -7.73 6.39
N ARG A 239 -9.94 -8.48 7.32
CA ARG A 239 -10.01 -8.11 8.73
C ARG A 239 -9.57 -9.25 9.63
N PRO A 240 -9.06 -8.94 10.84
CA PRO A 240 -9.02 -9.93 11.90
C PRO A 240 -10.42 -10.53 12.10
N ARG A 241 -10.50 -11.81 12.40
CA ARG A 241 -11.77 -12.48 12.67
C ARG A 241 -12.59 -11.79 13.78
N ALA A 242 -11.89 -11.18 14.74
CA ALA A 242 -12.51 -10.46 15.85
C ALA A 242 -13.07 -9.08 15.47
N GLN A 243 -12.66 -8.50 14.34
CA GLN A 243 -13.06 -7.15 13.92
C GLN A 243 -14.25 -7.16 12.97
N ALA A 244 -15.41 -6.69 13.42
CA ALA A 244 -16.61 -6.57 12.59
C ALA A 244 -16.60 -5.30 11.71
N ASN A 245 -16.19 -4.15 12.28
CA ASN A 245 -16.07 -2.87 11.60
C ASN A 245 -14.99 -1.99 12.28
N ASN A 246 -14.93 -0.70 11.95
CA ASN A 246 -13.89 0.21 12.48
C ASN A 246 -14.07 0.56 13.98
N THR A 247 -15.22 0.25 14.57
CA THR A 247 -15.55 0.56 15.97
C THR A 247 -15.89 -0.66 16.83
N THR A 248 -16.12 -1.82 16.17
CA THR A 248 -16.57 -3.02 16.85
C THR A 248 -15.54 -4.14 16.70
N THR A 249 -14.85 -4.46 17.77
CA THR A 249 -13.89 -5.57 17.85
C THR A 249 -14.19 -6.38 19.10
N ALA A 250 -14.35 -7.69 18.97
CA ALA A 250 -14.50 -8.59 20.10
C ALA A 250 -13.14 -8.73 20.81
N ARG A 251 -13.11 -8.39 22.10
CA ARG A 251 -11.91 -8.49 22.94
C ARG A 251 -12.14 -9.49 24.06
N THR A 252 -11.12 -10.27 24.39
CA THR A 252 -11.14 -11.22 25.52
C THR A 252 -10.19 -10.73 26.59
N GLY A 253 -10.61 -10.81 27.86
CA GLY A 253 -9.75 -10.48 29.02
C GLY A 253 -9.63 -8.98 29.33
N VAL A 254 -10.58 -8.15 28.83
CA VAL A 254 -10.68 -6.72 29.18
C VAL A 254 -11.98 -6.48 29.91
#